data_c47250044782de3e96ab858f88b63105
#
_entry.id   c47250044782de3e96ab858f88b63105
#
_cell.length_a   1.000
_cell.length_b   1.000
_cell.length_c   1.000
_cell.angle_alpha   90.00
_cell.angle_beta   90.00
_cell.angle_gamma   90.00
#
_symmetry.space_group_name_H-M   'P 1'
#
loop_
_entity.id
_entity.type
_entity.pdbx_description
1 polymer ?
#
loop_
_entity_poly.entity_id
_entity_poly.type
_entity_poly.pdbx_seq_one_letter_code
_entity_poly.pdbx_strand_id
1 'polypeptide(L)'
;MNPLRLVFAEARKGMWSLLALALLLGLSIGSGVCITSVEKAVRAGAARAGDDFDLIIGAQGSATDLVLSGVYLRENTLKLIPGELLSGIRRSKGTAWAAPLAFGDRWGRYPVVGTSADLVTLGGKRGVAEGRLFTRPGEAVVGASVPSHIGEHITPQHGHSRGGHESHSFTVVGRLQALGSAWDKAVLVPVETLWILHGLLPHEDMEKPA
;
A
#
# COMPACT_ATOMS: atom_id res chain seq x y z
N MET A 1 -68.45 5.60 11.51
CA MET A 1 -67.50 5.97 10.44
C MET A 1 -66.19 5.22 10.67
N ASN A 2 -65.66 4.56 9.65
CA ASN A 2 -64.42 3.80 9.81
C ASN A 2 -63.22 4.77 9.78
N PRO A 3 -62.48 4.93 10.91
CA PRO A 3 -61.39 5.94 11.00
C PRO A 3 -60.28 5.71 9.97
N LEU A 4 -60.09 4.47 9.53
CA LEU A 4 -59.07 4.13 8.53
C LEU A 4 -59.36 4.75 7.14
N ARG A 5 -60.68 4.89 6.76
CA ARG A 5 -61.03 5.53 5.49
C ARG A 5 -60.74 7.04 5.50
N LEU A 6 -60.86 7.69 6.65
CA LEU A 6 -60.56 9.11 6.82
C LEU A 6 -59.03 9.33 6.70
N VAL A 7 -58.24 8.53 7.39
CA VAL A 7 -56.78 8.58 7.32
C VAL A 7 -56.28 8.34 5.91
N PHE A 8 -56.85 7.40 5.17
CA PHE A 8 -56.48 7.12 3.77
C PHE A 8 -56.82 8.29 2.83
N ALA A 9 -57.98 8.92 3.04
CA ALA A 9 -58.40 10.08 2.23
C ALA A 9 -57.49 11.29 2.49
N GLU A 10 -57.15 11.54 3.75
CA GLU A 10 -56.23 12.60 4.18
C GLU A 10 -54.79 12.36 3.65
N ALA A 11 -54.30 11.12 3.76
CA ALA A 11 -52.99 10.73 3.23
C ALA A 11 -52.90 10.91 1.70
N ARG A 12 -53.97 10.63 0.98
CA ARG A 12 -54.01 10.84 -0.48
C ARG A 12 -54.03 12.30 -0.88
N LYS A 13 -54.59 13.17 -0.05
CA LYS A 13 -54.61 14.65 -0.25
C LYS A 13 -53.27 15.28 0.04
N GLY A 14 -52.50 14.71 1.01
CA GLY A 14 -51.16 15.17 1.40
C GLY A 14 -50.03 14.28 0.86
N MET A 15 -50.22 13.52 -0.19
CA MET A 15 -49.27 12.51 -0.68
C MET A 15 -47.85 13.10 -0.97
N TRP A 16 -47.79 14.29 -1.52
CA TRP A 16 -46.51 14.97 -1.77
C TRP A 16 -45.78 15.34 -0.50
N SER A 17 -46.51 15.79 0.55
CA SER A 17 -45.91 16.11 1.85
C SER A 17 -45.42 14.85 2.56
N LEU A 18 -46.17 13.74 2.48
CA LEU A 18 -45.75 12.46 3.02
C LEU A 18 -44.52 11.89 2.29
N LEU A 19 -44.48 12.01 0.97
CA LEU A 19 -43.31 11.62 0.17
C LEU A 19 -42.08 12.47 0.51
N ALA A 20 -42.25 13.78 0.67
CA ALA A 20 -41.17 14.68 1.07
C ALA A 20 -40.62 14.32 2.46
N LEU A 21 -41.53 14.05 3.42
CA LEU A 21 -41.14 13.63 4.78
C LEU A 21 -40.42 12.27 4.77
N ALA A 22 -40.96 11.29 4.03
CA ALA A 22 -40.33 9.99 3.88
C ALA A 22 -38.94 10.07 3.23
N LEU A 23 -38.79 10.95 2.24
CA LEU A 23 -37.50 11.21 1.60
C LEU A 23 -36.48 11.83 2.58
N LEU A 24 -36.92 12.84 3.36
CA LEU A 24 -36.07 13.47 4.35
C LEU A 24 -35.62 12.51 5.46
N LEU A 25 -36.57 11.69 5.96
CA LEU A 25 -36.25 10.67 6.96
C LEU A 25 -35.33 9.59 6.37
N GLY A 26 -35.61 9.14 5.16
CA GLY A 26 -34.77 8.16 4.45
C GLY A 26 -33.36 8.66 4.21
N LEU A 27 -33.22 9.94 3.81
CA LEU A 27 -31.92 10.59 3.61
C LEU A 27 -31.16 10.72 4.93
N SER A 28 -31.84 11.11 6.02
CA SER A 28 -31.23 11.25 7.34
C SER A 28 -30.72 9.90 7.87
N ILE A 29 -31.54 8.86 7.80
CA ILE A 29 -31.17 7.51 8.24
C ILE A 29 -30.05 6.96 7.33
N GLY A 30 -30.21 7.12 6.01
CA GLY A 30 -29.22 6.69 5.02
C GLY A 30 -27.86 7.33 5.24
N SER A 31 -27.81 8.63 5.53
CA SER A 31 -26.58 9.34 5.87
C SER A 31 -25.92 8.78 7.14
N GLY A 32 -26.69 8.52 8.18
CA GLY A 32 -26.19 7.93 9.42
C GLY A 32 -25.58 6.53 9.19
N VAL A 33 -26.26 5.66 8.44
CA VAL A 33 -25.76 4.34 8.08
C VAL A 33 -24.49 4.45 7.21
N CYS A 34 -24.46 5.38 6.26
CA CYS A 34 -23.30 5.60 5.40
C CYS A 34 -22.08 6.00 6.23
N ILE A 35 -22.22 6.99 7.12
CA ILE A 35 -21.13 7.48 7.97
C ILE A 35 -20.56 6.35 8.85
N THR A 36 -21.45 5.59 9.53
CA THR A 36 -21.01 4.48 10.39
C THR A 36 -20.36 3.34 9.61
N SER A 37 -20.84 3.07 8.39
CA SER A 37 -20.25 2.07 7.52
C SER A 37 -18.86 2.47 7.03
N VAL A 38 -18.69 3.74 6.63
CA VAL A 38 -17.38 4.30 6.23
C VAL A 38 -16.41 4.28 7.41
N GLU A 39 -16.86 4.70 8.60
CA GLU A 39 -16.02 4.68 9.81
C GLU A 39 -15.51 3.26 10.11
N LYS A 40 -16.41 2.27 10.10
CA LYS A 40 -16.04 0.86 10.32
C LYS A 40 -15.07 0.34 9.26
N ALA A 41 -15.30 0.68 7.98
CA ALA A 41 -14.42 0.29 6.89
C ALA A 41 -13.02 0.91 7.03
N VAL A 42 -12.94 2.19 7.39
CA VAL A 42 -11.66 2.90 7.63
C VAL A 42 -10.91 2.28 8.82
N ARG A 43 -11.59 2.08 9.96
CA ARG A 43 -10.97 1.44 11.13
C ARG A 43 -10.46 0.03 10.83
N ALA A 44 -11.26 -0.79 10.15
CA ALA A 44 -10.87 -2.14 9.76
C ALA A 44 -9.73 -2.15 8.73
N GLY A 45 -9.70 -1.19 7.81
CA GLY A 45 -8.62 -1.02 6.85
C GLY A 45 -7.30 -0.59 7.51
N ALA A 46 -7.40 0.36 8.45
CA ALA A 46 -6.23 0.83 9.21
C ALA A 46 -5.61 -0.27 10.07
N ALA A 47 -6.45 -1.05 10.78
CA ALA A 47 -5.98 -2.19 11.57
C ALA A 47 -5.25 -3.22 10.68
N ARG A 48 -5.89 -3.66 9.59
CA ARG A 48 -5.31 -4.64 8.67
C ARG A 48 -3.98 -4.21 8.03
N ALA A 49 -3.80 -2.91 7.79
CA ALA A 49 -2.56 -2.41 7.19
C ALA A 49 -1.34 -2.64 8.09
N GLY A 50 -1.53 -2.68 9.41
CA GLY A 50 -0.48 -2.93 10.40
C GLY A 50 -0.32 -4.39 10.80
N ASP A 51 -1.28 -5.28 10.50
CA ASP A 51 -1.28 -6.67 10.99
C ASP A 51 -0.08 -7.51 10.48
N ASP A 52 0.55 -7.08 9.40
CA ASP A 52 1.69 -7.78 8.80
C ASP A 52 3.02 -7.45 9.49
N PHE A 53 3.05 -6.46 10.39
CA PHE A 53 4.28 -5.96 11.01
C PHE A 53 4.17 -5.92 12.53
N ASP A 54 5.01 -6.66 13.22
CA ASP A 54 5.12 -6.59 14.68
C ASP A 54 5.84 -5.33 15.13
N LEU A 55 6.84 -4.87 14.34
CA LEU A 55 7.69 -3.72 14.67
C LEU A 55 8.21 -3.04 13.41
N ILE A 56 8.20 -1.71 13.42
CA ILE A 56 8.88 -0.86 12.43
C ILE A 56 9.95 -0.05 13.13
N ILE A 57 11.17 -0.12 12.62
CA ILE A 57 12.33 0.58 13.17
C ILE A 57 12.79 1.63 12.16
N GLY A 58 13.01 2.85 12.65
CA GLY A 58 13.50 3.97 11.84
C GLY A 58 14.42 4.87 12.67
N ALA A 59 14.99 5.89 12.01
CA ALA A 59 15.79 6.91 12.69
C ALA A 59 14.94 7.70 13.68
N GLN A 60 15.58 8.25 14.69
CA GLN A 60 14.92 9.11 15.67
C GLN A 60 14.21 10.29 14.99
N GLY A 61 12.91 10.44 15.25
CA GLY A 61 12.05 11.44 14.63
C GLY A 61 10.57 11.20 14.95
N SER A 62 9.69 11.50 13.99
CA SER A 62 8.25 11.32 14.12
C SER A 62 7.83 9.86 13.98
N ALA A 63 7.25 9.28 15.01
CA ALA A 63 6.66 7.94 14.95
C ALA A 63 5.49 7.89 13.94
N THR A 64 4.74 8.98 13.81
CA THR A 64 3.65 9.08 12.82
C THR A 64 4.17 9.01 11.40
N ASP A 65 5.26 9.72 11.09
CA ASP A 65 5.88 9.70 9.77
C ASP A 65 6.44 8.31 9.43
N LEU A 66 7.02 7.64 10.40
CA LEU A 66 7.51 6.28 10.25
C LEU A 66 6.37 5.30 9.89
N VAL A 67 5.24 5.38 10.57
CA VAL A 67 4.06 4.57 10.28
C VAL A 67 3.46 4.94 8.92
N LEU A 68 3.32 6.23 8.61
CA LEU A 68 2.78 6.67 7.33
C LEU A 68 3.63 6.19 6.15
N SER A 69 4.95 6.20 6.30
CA SER A 69 5.85 5.70 5.25
C SER A 69 5.92 4.18 5.23
N GLY A 70 6.12 3.52 6.37
CA GLY A 70 6.36 2.08 6.44
C GLY A 70 5.10 1.23 6.23
N VAL A 71 3.92 1.69 6.67
CA VAL A 71 2.66 0.93 6.54
C VAL A 71 1.82 1.42 5.37
N TYR A 72 1.71 2.75 5.21
CA TYR A 72 0.82 3.35 4.22
C TYR A 72 1.53 3.81 2.95
N LEU A 73 2.84 3.59 2.86
CA LEU A 73 3.69 3.92 1.71
C LEU A 73 3.56 5.39 1.27
N ARG A 74 3.33 6.29 2.24
CA ARG A 74 3.32 7.72 1.98
C ARG A 74 4.74 8.24 1.92
N GLU A 75 5.04 8.98 0.88
CA GLU A 75 6.34 9.63 0.74
C GLU A 75 6.55 10.62 1.87
N ASN A 76 7.63 10.42 2.60
CA ASN A 76 8.13 11.34 3.60
C ASN A 76 9.65 11.25 3.65
N THR A 77 10.31 12.35 3.96
CA THR A 77 11.77 12.39 4.08
C THR A 77 12.16 11.79 5.43
N LEU A 78 12.33 10.45 5.47
CA LEU A 78 12.87 9.77 6.63
C LEU A 78 14.39 9.79 6.59
N LYS A 79 15.00 9.97 7.75
CA LYS A 79 16.45 9.82 7.90
C LYS A 79 16.83 8.35 7.75
N LEU A 80 17.95 8.10 7.08
CA LEU A 80 18.49 6.76 6.95
C LEU A 80 19.02 6.24 8.30
N ILE A 81 18.95 4.93 8.48
CA ILE A 81 19.55 4.22 9.61
C ILE A 81 20.74 3.39 9.10
N PRO A 82 21.76 3.13 9.97
CA PRO A 82 22.89 2.29 9.57
C PRO A 82 22.44 0.88 9.17
N GLY A 83 22.93 0.40 8.01
CA GLY A 83 22.56 -0.93 7.48
C GLY A 83 22.98 -2.09 8.39
N GLU A 84 24.01 -1.91 9.24
CA GLU A 84 24.45 -2.88 10.23
C GLU A 84 23.36 -3.25 11.25
N LEU A 85 22.43 -2.32 11.51
CA LEU A 85 21.30 -2.56 12.40
C LEU A 85 20.42 -3.71 11.91
N LEU A 86 20.20 -3.82 10.60
CA LEU A 86 19.42 -4.91 10.01
C LEU A 86 20.05 -6.27 10.33
N SER A 87 21.36 -6.40 10.18
CA SER A 87 22.08 -7.64 10.50
C SER A 87 22.03 -7.97 11.98
N GLY A 88 22.06 -6.96 12.84
CA GLY A 88 21.88 -7.11 14.29
C GLY A 88 20.48 -7.61 14.64
N ILE A 89 19.45 -7.00 14.08
CA ILE A 89 18.04 -7.38 14.27
C ILE A 89 17.79 -8.81 13.81
N ARG A 90 18.27 -9.17 12.61
CA ARG A 90 18.12 -10.53 12.07
C ARG A 90 18.73 -11.62 12.96
N ARG A 91 19.79 -11.29 13.68
CA ARG A 91 20.45 -12.20 14.65
C ARG A 91 19.82 -12.17 16.05
N SER A 92 18.92 -11.23 16.31
CA SER A 92 18.29 -11.10 17.63
C SER A 92 17.36 -12.28 17.92
N LYS A 93 17.43 -12.77 19.17
CA LYS A 93 16.63 -13.90 19.61
C LYS A 93 15.13 -13.52 19.57
N GLY A 94 14.32 -14.30 18.86
CA GLY A 94 12.88 -14.05 18.70
C GLY A 94 12.51 -13.31 17.43
N THR A 95 13.47 -12.84 16.63
CA THR A 95 13.19 -12.29 15.29
C THR A 95 12.95 -13.43 14.30
N ALA A 96 11.74 -13.53 13.78
CA ALA A 96 11.40 -14.50 12.75
C ALA A 96 11.95 -14.06 11.38
N TRP A 97 11.80 -12.79 11.05
CA TRP A 97 12.36 -12.16 9.85
C TRP A 97 12.48 -10.65 10.06
N ALA A 98 13.34 -10.00 9.30
CA ALA A 98 13.46 -8.56 9.24
C ALA A 98 13.90 -8.14 7.84
N ALA A 99 13.27 -7.10 7.31
CA ALA A 99 13.50 -6.59 5.97
C ALA A 99 13.80 -5.09 5.97
N PRO A 100 14.68 -4.62 5.09
CA PRO A 100 14.90 -3.19 4.90
C PRO A 100 13.70 -2.57 4.17
N LEU A 101 13.48 -1.27 4.37
CA LEU A 101 12.57 -0.45 3.59
C LEU A 101 13.32 0.77 3.09
N ALA A 102 13.36 0.95 1.78
CA ALA A 102 13.91 2.12 1.11
C ALA A 102 12.87 2.73 0.19
N PHE A 103 12.77 4.05 0.19
CA PHE A 103 11.83 4.82 -0.59
C PHE A 103 12.57 5.89 -1.39
N GLY A 104 11.93 6.47 -2.39
CA GLY A 104 12.46 7.62 -3.10
C GLY A 104 12.02 7.72 -4.56
N ASP A 105 11.59 6.64 -5.15
CA ASP A 105 11.19 6.57 -6.55
C ASP A 105 9.72 6.22 -6.72
N ARG A 106 9.19 6.52 -7.91
CA ARG A 106 7.81 6.20 -8.30
C ARG A 106 7.75 5.70 -9.74
N TRP A 107 6.74 4.91 -10.01
CA TRP A 107 6.29 4.63 -11.37
C TRP A 107 4.88 5.21 -11.56
N GLY A 108 4.79 6.38 -12.16
CA GLY A 108 3.56 7.16 -12.18
C GLY A 108 3.08 7.49 -10.76
N ARG A 109 1.93 6.95 -10.35
CA ARG A 109 1.38 7.14 -8.99
C ARG A 109 1.76 6.01 -8.00
N TYR A 110 2.51 5.02 -8.46
CA TYR A 110 2.85 3.84 -7.69
C TYR A 110 4.22 4.01 -7.04
N PRO A 111 4.34 3.96 -5.71
CA PRO A 111 5.62 4.06 -5.03
C PRO A 111 6.49 2.83 -5.35
N VAL A 112 7.77 3.08 -5.59
CA VAL A 112 8.78 2.04 -5.69
C VAL A 112 9.41 1.87 -4.31
N VAL A 113 9.39 0.64 -3.81
CA VAL A 113 9.88 0.28 -2.48
C VAL A 113 10.99 -0.74 -2.61
N GLY A 114 12.20 -0.36 -2.20
CA GLY A 114 13.33 -1.28 -2.08
C GLY A 114 13.22 -2.09 -0.81
N THR A 115 13.28 -3.43 -0.94
CA THR A 115 13.17 -4.34 0.19
C THR A 115 13.83 -5.69 -0.09
N SER A 116 13.63 -6.66 0.77
CA SER A 116 14.06 -8.05 0.58
C SER A 116 12.88 -9.00 0.31
N ALA A 117 13.16 -10.19 -0.18
CA ALA A 117 12.18 -11.25 -0.39
C ALA A 117 11.40 -11.60 0.90
N ASP A 118 12.03 -11.43 2.08
CA ASP A 118 11.36 -11.67 3.37
C ASP A 118 10.11 -10.79 3.55
N LEU A 119 10.15 -9.52 3.14
CA LEU A 119 8.98 -8.66 3.21
C LEU A 119 7.91 -9.10 2.20
N VAL A 120 8.32 -9.36 0.96
CA VAL A 120 7.40 -9.77 -0.12
C VAL A 120 6.62 -11.02 0.29
N THR A 121 7.30 -11.96 0.95
CA THR A 121 6.71 -13.24 1.37
C THR A 121 6.21 -13.23 2.81
N LEU A 122 6.40 -12.16 3.58
CA LEU A 122 6.20 -12.12 5.04
C LEU A 122 6.91 -13.29 5.75
N GLY A 123 8.21 -13.42 5.50
CA GLY A 123 9.00 -14.51 6.07
C GLY A 123 8.58 -15.90 5.57
N GLY A 124 8.11 -16.02 4.33
CA GLY A 124 7.67 -17.26 3.72
C GLY A 124 6.19 -17.63 3.95
N LYS A 125 5.40 -16.77 4.60
CA LYS A 125 3.96 -17.00 4.84
C LYS A 125 3.10 -16.76 3.61
N ARG A 126 3.60 -16.02 2.62
CA ARG A 126 2.90 -15.69 1.36
C ARG A 126 3.75 -16.02 0.15
N GLY A 127 3.07 -16.32 -0.95
CA GLY A 127 3.67 -16.41 -2.28
C GLY A 127 3.23 -15.26 -3.17
N VAL A 128 3.76 -15.22 -4.39
CA VAL A 128 3.25 -14.37 -5.47
C VAL A 128 2.01 -15.04 -6.10
N ALA A 129 1.07 -14.23 -6.60
CA ALA A 129 -0.10 -14.74 -7.31
C ALA A 129 0.27 -15.20 -8.73
N GLU A 130 1.19 -14.47 -9.36
CA GLU A 130 1.64 -14.73 -10.72
C GLU A 130 3.15 -14.52 -10.81
N GLY A 131 3.82 -15.29 -11.69
CA GLY A 131 5.24 -15.17 -11.92
C GLY A 131 6.09 -15.72 -10.77
N ARG A 132 7.14 -14.99 -10.39
CA ARG A 132 8.11 -15.36 -9.36
C ARG A 132 8.56 -14.18 -8.52
N LEU A 133 9.24 -14.44 -7.42
CA LEU A 133 9.95 -13.43 -6.67
C LEU A 133 11.13 -12.86 -7.47
N PHE A 134 11.55 -11.65 -7.17
CA PHE A 134 12.81 -11.12 -7.67
C PHE A 134 13.99 -11.90 -7.05
N THR A 135 15.05 -12.07 -7.83
CA THR A 135 16.27 -12.78 -7.43
C THR A 135 17.53 -11.97 -7.66
N ARG A 136 17.40 -10.83 -8.34
CA ARG A 136 18.52 -9.94 -8.66
C ARG A 136 18.06 -8.48 -8.77
N PRO A 137 18.95 -7.50 -8.63
CA PRO A 137 18.67 -6.11 -8.93
C PRO A 137 18.11 -5.94 -10.36
N GLY A 138 17.25 -4.94 -10.57
CA GLY A 138 16.57 -4.72 -11.86
C GLY A 138 15.31 -5.55 -12.10
N GLU A 139 14.96 -6.46 -11.20
CA GLU A 139 13.67 -7.16 -11.21
C GLU A 139 12.68 -6.50 -10.25
N ALA A 140 11.39 -6.58 -10.58
CA ALA A 140 10.32 -6.03 -9.75
C ALA A 140 9.17 -7.02 -9.53
N VAL A 141 8.60 -7.02 -8.34
CA VAL A 141 7.32 -7.64 -8.02
C VAL A 141 6.31 -6.53 -7.76
N VAL A 142 5.15 -6.59 -8.41
CA VAL A 142 4.15 -5.54 -8.33
C VAL A 142 2.97 -5.94 -7.47
N GLY A 143 2.37 -4.97 -6.78
CA GLY A 143 1.13 -5.15 -6.05
C GLY A 143 -0.05 -5.46 -6.98
N ALA A 144 -1.10 -6.07 -6.43
CA ALA A 144 -2.26 -6.55 -7.19
C ALA A 144 -2.97 -5.46 -8.01
N SER A 145 -2.92 -4.20 -7.58
CA SER A 145 -3.60 -3.07 -8.23
C SER A 145 -2.68 -2.26 -9.17
N VAL A 146 -1.45 -2.69 -9.39
CA VAL A 146 -0.52 -2.04 -10.31
C VAL A 146 -0.82 -2.50 -11.73
N PRO A 147 -1.13 -1.59 -12.69
CA PRO A 147 -1.52 -1.96 -14.06
C PRO A 147 -0.28 -2.23 -14.93
N SER A 148 0.39 -3.33 -14.70
CA SER A 148 1.56 -3.78 -15.46
C SER A 148 1.45 -5.27 -15.74
N HIS A 149 2.29 -5.83 -16.62
CA HIS A 149 2.28 -7.24 -16.99
C HIS A 149 3.62 -7.89 -16.64
N ILE A 150 3.62 -9.21 -16.43
CA ILE A 150 4.86 -9.96 -16.26
C ILE A 150 5.69 -9.83 -17.55
N GLY A 151 6.98 -9.49 -17.40
CA GLY A 151 7.89 -9.20 -18.50
C GLY A 151 7.90 -7.75 -18.96
N GLU A 152 7.01 -6.90 -18.48
CA GLU A 152 7.00 -5.48 -18.79
C GLU A 152 8.21 -4.77 -18.16
N HIS A 153 8.77 -3.81 -18.91
CA HIS A 153 9.83 -2.93 -18.41
C HIS A 153 9.21 -1.63 -17.90
N ILE A 154 9.43 -1.31 -16.64
CA ILE A 154 8.95 -0.10 -15.99
C ILE A 154 10.15 0.79 -15.62
N THR A 155 10.05 2.10 -15.92
CA THR A 155 11.11 3.07 -15.63
C THR A 155 10.70 3.92 -14.44
N PRO A 156 11.44 3.91 -13.33
CA PRO A 156 11.16 4.72 -12.16
C PRO A 156 11.43 6.19 -12.44
N GLN A 157 10.72 7.06 -11.73
CA GLN A 157 10.88 8.50 -11.76
C GLN A 157 11.20 9.02 -10.37
N HIS A 158 12.14 9.95 -10.28
CA HIS A 158 12.54 10.58 -9.01
C HIS A 158 11.67 11.81 -8.74
N GLY A 159 10.87 11.78 -7.67
CA GLY A 159 10.05 12.91 -7.24
C GLY A 159 9.07 13.41 -8.29
N HIS A 160 8.80 14.72 -8.29
CA HIS A 160 7.91 15.41 -9.24
C HIS A 160 8.65 15.91 -10.51
N SER A 161 9.94 15.69 -10.62
CA SER A 161 10.72 16.10 -11.80
C SER A 161 10.53 15.09 -12.93
N ARG A 162 10.19 15.59 -14.12
CA ARG A 162 10.08 14.81 -15.35
C ARG A 162 11.42 14.25 -15.89
N GLY A 163 12.51 14.39 -15.16
CA GLY A 163 13.80 13.79 -15.44
C GLY A 163 13.89 12.43 -14.77
N GLY A 164 13.38 11.40 -15.43
CA GLY A 164 13.58 10.01 -14.97
C GLY A 164 15.03 9.59 -15.18
N HIS A 165 15.49 8.60 -14.44
CA HIS A 165 16.70 7.86 -14.76
C HIS A 165 16.42 7.03 -16.04
N GLU A 166 16.43 7.66 -17.22
CA GLU A 166 16.11 7.02 -18.51
C GLU A 166 16.97 5.79 -18.81
N SER A 167 18.04 5.58 -18.05
CA SER A 167 18.96 4.45 -18.18
C SER A 167 18.61 3.23 -17.35
N HIS A 168 17.60 3.28 -16.48
CA HIS A 168 17.31 2.18 -15.54
C HIS A 168 15.84 1.80 -15.58
N SER A 169 15.59 0.64 -16.16
CA SER A 169 14.26 0.01 -16.15
C SER A 169 14.28 -1.25 -15.30
N PHE A 170 13.16 -1.54 -14.65
CA PHE A 170 12.93 -2.80 -13.94
C PHE A 170 12.07 -3.72 -14.79
N THR A 171 12.40 -5.02 -14.78
CA THR A 171 11.55 -6.03 -15.39
C THR A 171 10.57 -6.56 -14.35
N VAL A 172 9.29 -6.49 -14.63
CA VAL A 172 8.24 -7.08 -13.76
C VAL A 172 8.30 -8.60 -13.88
N VAL A 173 8.65 -9.28 -12.79
CA VAL A 173 8.81 -10.74 -12.75
C VAL A 173 7.72 -11.43 -11.93
N GLY A 174 6.96 -10.70 -11.14
CA GLY A 174 5.89 -11.26 -10.32
C GLY A 174 4.84 -10.26 -9.90
N ARG A 175 3.69 -10.76 -9.45
CA ARG A 175 2.57 -9.99 -8.93
C ARG A 175 2.12 -10.57 -7.60
N LEU A 176 1.88 -9.70 -6.61
CA LEU A 176 1.32 -10.09 -5.32
C LEU A 176 -0.16 -10.46 -5.42
N GLN A 177 -0.61 -11.28 -4.49
CA GLN A 177 -2.04 -11.42 -4.21
C GLN A 177 -2.59 -10.10 -3.65
N ALA A 178 -3.89 -9.86 -3.84
CA ALA A 178 -4.56 -8.69 -3.27
C ALA A 178 -4.56 -8.77 -1.74
N LEU A 179 -4.01 -7.74 -1.10
CA LEU A 179 -3.87 -7.65 0.36
C LEU A 179 -4.93 -6.74 0.99
N GLY A 180 -5.58 -5.88 0.19
CA GLY A 180 -6.49 -4.84 0.67
C GLY A 180 -5.77 -3.73 1.44
N SER A 181 -4.48 -3.53 1.17
CA SER A 181 -3.62 -2.55 1.83
C SER A 181 -2.92 -1.63 0.82
N ALA A 182 -2.11 -0.68 1.31
CA ALA A 182 -1.31 0.21 0.47
C ALA A 182 -0.34 -0.56 -0.44
N TRP A 183 0.10 -1.74 -0.01
CA TRP A 183 1.02 -2.62 -0.73
C TRP A 183 0.46 -3.13 -2.06
N ASP A 184 -0.87 -3.17 -2.23
CA ASP A 184 -1.49 -3.50 -3.52
C ASP A 184 -1.14 -2.50 -4.62
N LYS A 185 -0.67 -1.32 -4.26
CA LYS A 185 -0.28 -0.24 -5.18
C LYS A 185 1.23 0.00 -5.21
N ALA A 186 2.04 -0.90 -4.66
CA ALA A 186 3.49 -0.76 -4.61
C ALA A 186 4.18 -1.51 -5.76
N VAL A 187 5.34 -1.01 -6.15
CA VAL A 187 6.33 -1.71 -6.97
C VAL A 187 7.48 -2.09 -6.04
N LEU A 188 7.68 -3.38 -5.82
CA LEU A 188 8.69 -3.91 -4.91
C LEU A 188 9.93 -4.35 -5.69
N VAL A 189 11.09 -3.86 -5.29
CA VAL A 189 12.37 -4.19 -5.90
C VAL A 189 13.38 -4.61 -4.82
N PRO A 190 14.43 -5.37 -5.15
CA PRO A 190 15.54 -5.55 -4.22
C PRO A 190 16.06 -4.20 -3.73
N VAL A 191 16.36 -4.08 -2.44
CA VAL A 191 16.85 -2.81 -1.88
C VAL A 191 18.15 -2.36 -2.55
N GLU A 192 18.97 -3.28 -2.98
CA GLU A 192 20.21 -3.06 -3.75
C GLU A 192 19.92 -2.29 -5.04
N THR A 193 18.78 -2.54 -5.69
CA THR A 193 18.36 -1.81 -6.90
C THR A 193 18.26 -0.31 -6.64
N LEU A 194 17.66 0.10 -5.52
CA LEU A 194 17.58 1.52 -5.15
C LEU A 194 18.95 2.08 -4.77
N TRP A 195 19.79 1.31 -4.09
CA TRP A 195 21.14 1.76 -3.76
C TRP A 195 22.00 2.00 -5.01
N ILE A 196 21.86 1.15 -6.03
CA ILE A 196 22.53 1.35 -7.32
C ILE A 196 21.99 2.59 -8.03
N LEU A 197 20.66 2.77 -8.07
CA LEU A 197 20.04 3.94 -8.68
C LEU A 197 20.48 5.26 -8.05
N HIS A 198 20.69 5.25 -6.74
CA HIS A 198 21.15 6.42 -5.97
C HIS A 198 22.68 6.54 -5.88
N GLY A 199 23.43 5.70 -6.60
CA GLY A 199 24.89 5.74 -6.66
C GLY A 199 25.57 5.30 -5.35
N LEU A 200 24.88 4.57 -4.49
CA LEU A 200 25.43 4.02 -3.26
C LEU A 200 26.18 2.69 -3.49
N LEU A 201 25.89 2.02 -4.61
CA LEU A 201 26.57 0.80 -5.07
C LEU A 201 26.96 0.95 -6.54
N PRO A 202 28.05 0.26 -6.99
CA PRO A 202 28.44 0.23 -8.41
C PRO A 202 27.38 -0.42 -9.29
N HIS A 203 27.26 0.06 -10.52
CA HIS A 203 26.31 -0.47 -11.53
C HIS A 203 26.57 -1.93 -11.90
N GLU A 204 27.82 -2.40 -11.81
CA GLU A 204 28.22 -3.78 -12.10
C GLU A 204 27.52 -4.80 -11.17
N ASP A 205 26.98 -4.35 -10.03
CA ASP A 205 26.29 -5.21 -9.10
C ASP A 205 24.83 -5.53 -9.52
N MET A 206 24.31 -4.90 -10.58
CA MET A 206 22.97 -5.23 -11.12
C MET A 206 22.84 -6.65 -11.70
N GLU A 207 23.93 -7.27 -12.09
CA GLU A 207 23.94 -8.62 -12.64
C GLU A 207 24.13 -9.71 -11.57
N LYS A 208 24.47 -9.35 -10.34
CA LYS A 208 24.69 -10.30 -9.25
C LYS A 208 23.37 -10.77 -8.64
N PRO A 209 23.26 -12.06 -8.24
CA PRO A 209 22.10 -12.54 -7.52
C PRO A 209 21.98 -11.83 -6.16
N ALA A 210 20.74 -11.54 -5.76
CA ALA A 210 20.37 -10.88 -4.51
C ALA A 210 20.41 -11.85 -3.32
#